data_073654a0d61bc7cb09a2e5ad8359c50a
#
_entry.id   073654a0d61bc7cb09a2e5ad8359c50a
#
_cell.length_a   1.000
_cell.length_b   1.000
_cell.length_c   1.000
_cell.angle_alpha   90.00
_cell.angle_beta   90.00
_cell.angle_gamma   90.00
#
_symmetry.space_group_name_H-M   'P 1'
#
loop_
_entity.id
_entity.type
_entity.pdbx_description
1 polymer ?
#
loop_
_entity_poly.entity_id
_entity_poly.type
_entity_poly.pdbx_seq_one_letter_code
_entity_poly.pdbx_strand_id
1 'polypeptide(L)'
;AVSRSYRWSEDGLAGLSDIWQDICLGMAFWNGRDSHLKERLFGLSGHQGNHGEDVKEYYWYRDATPSHSWLRWLYHYPQGEFPYRDLIETNAERDRSQPEYELMDTGIFDEDRYWNIEVDYAKDDPTDIYIRIRITNAGPEADTIHVLPQLWFRDTWSWGRRHRRPEVRHVSRPNGSGTLVAEHWRAGIYHLDAASGPNGHPTAIFCENETNNPKIWGDSVEPLTDYPKDGINDHVLHGDPTVNPQLEGTKAAWWYEMSVAPGETVELRLRLWSPTEGDPVDPAWPANKFEEVMAQREAEADEFYAAIAPKERTAEEIAVMRQAFAGMIWTKQFYRYDVKLWLDGDPQEPPPPPGHAHIRNQNWRHLDAYDVLSMPDAWEYPWFAAWDLAFHTVVFAHIDPEYAKYQLAVMLREWYMHPNGQIPAYEWSFGDTNPPLHAWAAWQVYQLDRHATGTGDFAFLSAAYRSLTLDVMWWLNQKDAADRGMFGGGFLGMDNIGV
;
A
#
# COMPACT_ATOMS: atom_id res chain seq x y z
N ALA A 1 -16.53 -4.52 7.00
CA ALA A 1 -16.27 -5.57 6.13
C ALA A 1 -16.72 -5.39 4.68
N VAL A 2 -17.59 -4.44 4.37
CA VAL A 2 -17.98 -4.15 2.97
C VAL A 2 -16.77 -3.72 2.12
N SER A 3 -15.84 -2.97 2.68
CA SER A 3 -14.63 -2.52 1.97
C SER A 3 -13.76 -3.65 1.41
N ARG A 4 -13.77 -4.83 2.03
CA ARG A 4 -13.00 -5.99 1.53
C ARG A 4 -13.58 -6.60 0.26
N SER A 5 -14.85 -6.42 0.03
CA SER A 5 -15.52 -6.85 -1.19
C SER A 5 -15.36 -5.85 -2.33
N TYR A 6 -14.80 -4.66 -2.02
CA TYR A 6 -14.59 -3.58 -2.96
C TYR A 6 -13.21 -3.66 -3.61
N ARG A 7 -13.08 -3.35 -4.88
CA ARG A 7 -11.93 -3.68 -5.71
C ARG A 7 -10.95 -2.55 -6.03
N TRP A 8 -11.24 -1.32 -5.63
CA TRP A 8 -10.47 -0.15 -6.07
C TRP A 8 -9.05 -0.08 -5.52
N SER A 9 -8.80 -0.68 -4.37
CA SER A 9 -7.50 -0.70 -3.72
C SER A 9 -6.85 -2.06 -3.88
N GLU A 10 -5.60 -2.07 -4.27
CA GLU A 10 -4.77 -3.27 -4.43
C GLU A 10 -3.60 -3.27 -3.45
N ASP A 11 -3.77 -2.64 -2.31
CA ASP A 11 -2.83 -2.64 -1.20
C ASP A 11 -3.07 -3.82 -0.25
N GLY A 12 -2.08 -4.15 0.55
CA GLY A 12 -2.12 -5.22 1.56
C GLY A 12 -1.11 -4.97 2.68
N LEU A 13 -1.20 -5.74 3.77
CA LEU A 13 -0.22 -5.65 4.86
C LEU A 13 1.16 -6.05 4.34
N ALA A 14 2.19 -5.29 4.70
CA ALA A 14 3.54 -5.44 4.16
C ALA A 14 3.54 -5.58 2.61
N GLY A 15 2.64 -4.87 1.93
CA GLY A 15 2.35 -5.06 0.51
C GLY A 15 3.47 -4.58 -0.41
N LEU A 16 3.67 -5.33 -1.48
CA LEU A 16 4.54 -5.00 -2.61
C LEU A 16 3.80 -5.17 -3.93
N SER A 17 4.20 -4.41 -4.93
CA SER A 17 3.73 -4.61 -6.31
C SER A 17 4.82 -4.20 -7.30
N ASP A 18 4.63 -4.56 -8.56
CA ASP A 18 5.36 -3.89 -9.63
C ASP A 18 4.90 -2.42 -9.79
N ILE A 19 5.63 -1.64 -10.59
CA ILE A 19 5.35 -0.20 -10.78
C ILE A 19 3.98 0.12 -11.37
N TRP A 20 3.29 -0.87 -11.94
CA TRP A 20 1.95 -0.75 -12.52
C TRP A 20 0.87 -1.37 -11.64
N GLN A 21 1.28 -1.97 -10.52
CA GLN A 21 0.40 -2.74 -9.65
C GLN A 21 -0.39 -3.82 -10.43
N ASP A 22 0.27 -4.44 -11.42
CA ASP A 22 -0.30 -5.56 -12.16
C ASP A 22 -0.27 -6.84 -11.36
N ILE A 23 0.86 -7.10 -10.67
CA ILE A 23 1.05 -8.21 -9.75
C ILE A 23 1.29 -7.66 -8.35
N CYS A 24 0.54 -8.14 -7.40
CA CYS A 24 0.54 -7.68 -6.03
C CYS A 24 0.84 -8.84 -5.08
N LEU A 25 1.66 -8.56 -4.07
CA LEU A 25 1.97 -9.45 -2.97
C LEU A 25 1.64 -8.74 -1.65
N GLY A 26 1.01 -9.43 -0.73
CA GLY A 26 0.73 -8.91 0.61
C GLY A 26 0.55 -10.03 1.61
N MET A 27 0.49 -9.67 2.88
CA MET A 27 0.29 -10.61 3.96
C MET A 27 -1.14 -10.50 4.49
N ALA A 28 -1.68 -11.63 4.95
CA ALA A 28 -2.88 -11.62 5.75
C ALA A 28 -2.68 -12.49 6.99
N PHE A 29 -3.36 -12.12 8.08
CA PHE A 29 -3.26 -12.80 9.37
C PHE A 29 -4.63 -13.01 9.98
N TRP A 30 -4.77 -14.08 10.76
CA TRP A 30 -5.96 -14.29 11.57
C TRP A 30 -5.58 -14.97 12.89
N ASN A 31 -6.06 -14.38 13.98
CA ASN A 31 -5.79 -14.85 15.33
C ASN A 31 -6.82 -15.87 15.84
N GLY A 32 -7.72 -16.36 14.99
CA GLY A 32 -8.79 -17.29 15.35
C GLY A 32 -9.97 -16.63 16.09
N ARG A 33 -9.94 -15.32 16.32
CA ARG A 33 -10.94 -14.58 17.12
C ARG A 33 -11.53 -13.37 16.40
N ASP A 34 -10.76 -12.73 15.53
CA ASP A 34 -11.25 -11.60 14.74
C ASP A 34 -12.40 -12.00 13.82
N SER A 35 -13.33 -11.09 13.63
CA SER A 35 -14.49 -11.27 12.77
C SER A 35 -14.16 -11.26 11.28
N HIS A 36 -12.90 -11.00 10.91
CA HIS A 36 -12.42 -10.97 9.54
C HIS A 36 -10.92 -11.22 9.45
N LEU A 37 -10.49 -11.72 8.31
CA LEU A 37 -9.09 -11.88 7.96
C LEU A 37 -8.42 -10.50 7.90
N LYS A 38 -7.33 -10.34 8.62
CA LYS A 38 -6.53 -9.13 8.63
C LYS A 38 -5.63 -9.10 7.39
N GLU A 39 -6.18 -8.70 6.25
CA GLU A 39 -5.46 -8.55 4.98
C GLU A 39 -5.15 -7.08 4.64
N ARG A 40 -5.72 -6.16 5.41
CA ARG A 40 -5.44 -4.71 5.40
C ARG A 40 -5.85 -4.13 6.74
N LEU A 41 -5.39 -2.93 7.06
CA LEU A 41 -5.86 -2.20 8.21
C LEU A 41 -7.20 -1.52 7.90
N PHE A 42 -8.07 -1.43 8.90
CA PHE A 42 -9.39 -0.84 8.76
C PHE A 42 -9.54 0.34 9.72
N GLY A 43 -10.08 1.45 9.21
CA GLY A 43 -10.47 2.57 10.04
C GLY A 43 -11.72 2.29 10.88
N LEU A 44 -11.96 3.14 11.87
CA LEU A 44 -13.01 2.97 12.88
C LEU A 44 -14.31 3.66 12.53
N SER A 45 -14.31 4.68 11.68
CA SER A 45 -15.46 5.50 11.42
C SER A 45 -16.30 5.00 10.23
N GLY A 46 -17.55 4.65 10.49
CA GLY A 46 -18.62 4.56 9.52
C GLY A 46 -18.53 3.43 8.49
N HIS A 47 -19.27 3.62 7.40
CA HIS A 47 -19.50 2.61 6.39
C HIS A 47 -18.53 2.66 5.21
N GLN A 48 -17.65 3.64 5.16
CA GLN A 48 -16.85 3.94 3.98
C GLN A 48 -15.50 3.22 3.92
N GLY A 49 -15.15 2.50 4.97
CA GLY A 49 -13.84 1.87 5.05
C GLY A 49 -12.76 2.90 5.41
N ASN A 50 -11.56 2.74 5.02
CA ASN A 50 -10.40 3.48 5.47
C ASN A 50 -10.04 4.71 4.61
N HIS A 51 -10.98 5.57 4.33
CA HIS A 51 -10.72 6.84 3.66
C HIS A 51 -10.76 8.01 4.66
N GLY A 52 -9.61 8.45 5.13
CA GLY A 52 -9.50 9.48 6.17
C GLY A 52 -10.05 9.04 7.51
N GLU A 53 -10.06 7.74 7.75
CA GLU A 53 -10.52 7.13 8.98
C GLU A 53 -9.35 6.67 9.82
N ASP A 54 -9.47 6.85 11.11
CA ASP A 54 -8.41 6.61 12.06
C ASP A 54 -8.12 5.12 12.24
N VAL A 55 -6.93 4.71 11.88
CA VAL A 55 -6.43 3.35 12.04
C VAL A 55 -5.74 3.24 13.40
N LYS A 56 -6.36 2.53 14.35
CA LYS A 56 -5.84 2.36 15.72
C LYS A 56 -4.85 1.21 15.88
N GLU A 57 -4.42 0.58 14.80
CA GLU A 57 -3.55 -0.59 14.86
C GLU A 57 -2.07 -0.20 14.95
N TYR A 58 -1.26 -1.03 15.62
CA TYR A 58 0.17 -0.78 15.83
C TYR A 58 1.01 -1.53 14.81
N TYR A 59 1.48 -0.81 13.81
CA TYR A 59 2.39 -1.29 12.77
C TYR A 59 3.47 -0.23 12.48
N TRP A 60 4.59 -0.67 11.93
CA TRP A 60 5.71 0.23 11.63
C TRP A 60 6.41 -0.18 10.35
N TYR A 61 6.74 0.80 9.55
CA TYR A 61 7.71 0.68 8.49
C TYR A 61 9.10 0.83 9.11
N ARG A 62 9.78 -0.29 9.36
CA ARG A 62 11.02 -0.32 10.15
C ARG A 62 12.23 0.08 9.34
N ASP A 63 12.27 -0.34 8.07
CA ASP A 63 13.40 -0.11 7.18
C ASP A 63 12.96 -0.18 5.72
N ALA A 64 13.65 0.61 4.85
CA ALA A 64 13.51 0.53 3.42
C ALA A 64 14.66 1.25 2.73
N THR A 65 15.08 0.73 1.56
CA THR A 65 16.01 1.44 0.68
C THR A 65 15.28 2.03 -0.53
N PRO A 66 15.75 3.14 -1.14
CA PRO A 66 15.12 3.72 -2.32
C PRO A 66 15.04 2.77 -3.52
N SER A 67 15.98 1.81 -3.63
CA SER A 67 15.97 0.74 -4.62
C SER A 67 14.93 -0.35 -4.36
N HIS A 68 14.27 -0.34 -3.18
CA HIS A 68 13.42 -1.42 -2.68
C HIS A 68 14.13 -2.78 -2.66
N SER A 69 15.48 -2.77 -2.55
CA SER A 69 16.27 -4.01 -2.43
C SER A 69 16.23 -4.61 -1.04
N TRP A 70 15.94 -3.78 -0.05
CA TRP A 70 15.74 -4.16 1.34
C TRP A 70 14.55 -3.42 1.92
N LEU A 71 13.63 -4.14 2.57
CA LEU A 71 12.43 -3.60 3.22
C LEU A 71 12.17 -4.41 4.49
N ARG A 72 11.75 -3.73 5.57
CA ARG A 72 11.34 -4.36 6.84
C ARG A 72 10.07 -3.71 7.38
N TRP A 73 9.10 -4.54 7.70
CA TRP A 73 7.80 -4.16 8.26
C TRP A 73 7.55 -4.88 9.57
N LEU A 74 6.83 -4.25 10.51
CA LEU A 74 6.49 -4.78 11.81
C LEU A 74 5.02 -4.54 12.13
N TYR A 75 4.36 -5.52 12.74
CA TYR A 75 2.99 -5.41 13.21
C TYR A 75 2.82 -6.10 14.57
N HIS A 76 2.24 -5.38 15.53
CA HIS A 76 1.79 -5.94 16.79
C HIS A 76 0.30 -6.31 16.66
N TYR A 77 0.04 -7.57 16.38
CA TYR A 77 -1.31 -8.08 16.16
C TYR A 77 -1.86 -8.69 17.45
N PRO A 78 -2.98 -8.16 18.01
CA PRO A 78 -3.55 -8.70 19.24
C PRO A 78 -3.93 -10.18 19.11
N GLN A 79 -3.77 -10.94 20.20
CA GLN A 79 -4.27 -12.32 20.28
C GLN A 79 -5.77 -12.38 20.55
N GLY A 80 -6.36 -11.36 21.19
CA GLY A 80 -7.80 -11.19 21.36
C GLY A 80 -8.52 -10.70 20.10
N GLU A 81 -9.85 -10.75 20.11
CA GLU A 81 -10.66 -10.08 19.08
C GLU A 81 -10.37 -8.58 19.10
N PHE A 82 -10.10 -7.99 17.93
CA PHE A 82 -9.80 -6.58 17.82
C PHE A 82 -11.01 -5.73 18.25
N PRO A 83 -10.84 -4.79 19.19
CA PRO A 83 -11.96 -4.15 19.87
C PRO A 83 -12.59 -2.99 19.10
N TYR A 84 -12.94 -3.19 17.82
CA TYR A 84 -13.51 -2.13 16.97
C TYR A 84 -14.73 -1.45 17.57
N ARG A 85 -15.64 -2.25 18.15
CA ARG A 85 -16.88 -1.71 18.72
C ARG A 85 -16.59 -0.86 19.95
N ASP A 86 -15.75 -1.34 20.84
CA ASP A 86 -15.38 -0.63 22.06
C ASP A 86 -14.73 0.72 21.78
N LEU A 87 -13.79 0.74 20.82
CA LEU A 87 -13.14 1.96 20.35
C LEU A 87 -14.14 2.97 19.78
N ILE A 88 -15.08 2.52 18.94
CA ILE A 88 -16.10 3.39 18.32
C ILE A 88 -17.07 3.91 19.38
N GLU A 89 -17.64 3.04 20.21
CA GLU A 89 -18.68 3.40 21.18
C GLU A 89 -18.12 4.31 22.27
N THR A 90 -16.95 3.97 22.83
CA THR A 90 -16.31 4.78 23.90
C THR A 90 -15.91 6.17 23.37
N ASN A 91 -15.33 6.26 22.18
CA ASN A 91 -15.00 7.58 21.61
C ASN A 91 -16.24 8.41 21.26
N ALA A 92 -17.33 7.77 20.83
CA ALA A 92 -18.59 8.48 20.58
C ALA A 92 -19.23 9.07 21.86
N GLU A 93 -18.96 8.49 23.03
CA GLU A 93 -19.45 8.98 24.33
C GLU A 93 -18.54 10.08 24.94
N ARG A 94 -17.32 10.25 24.46
CA ARG A 94 -16.37 11.24 24.94
C ARG A 94 -16.64 12.62 24.35
N ASP A 95 -16.44 13.64 25.16
CA ASP A 95 -16.46 15.03 24.70
C ASP A 95 -15.03 15.58 24.49
N ARG A 96 -14.94 16.80 23.96
CA ARG A 96 -13.65 17.44 23.63
C ARG A 96 -12.74 17.74 24.85
N SER A 97 -13.20 17.57 26.07
CA SER A 97 -12.41 17.75 27.29
C SER A 97 -11.67 16.47 27.70
N GLN A 98 -12.05 15.34 27.14
CA GLN A 98 -11.48 14.04 27.42
C GLN A 98 -10.47 13.65 26.35
N PRO A 99 -9.35 12.99 26.70
CA PRO A 99 -8.43 12.44 25.72
C PRO A 99 -9.14 11.37 24.88
N GLU A 100 -8.67 11.16 23.68
CA GLU A 100 -9.14 10.08 22.81
C GLU A 100 -8.90 8.72 23.47
N TYR A 101 -9.83 7.78 23.24
CA TYR A 101 -9.69 6.40 23.71
C TYR A 101 -8.92 5.60 22.67
N GLU A 102 -7.72 5.19 23.06
CA GLU A 102 -6.78 4.52 22.18
C GLU A 102 -6.81 3.00 22.37
N LEU A 103 -6.22 2.27 21.43
CA LEU A 103 -6.14 0.81 21.49
C LEU A 103 -5.48 0.31 22.80
N MET A 104 -4.46 1.02 23.29
CA MET A 104 -3.82 0.71 24.57
C MET A 104 -4.78 0.80 25.77
N ASP A 105 -5.76 1.69 25.73
CA ASP A 105 -6.72 1.89 26.82
C ASP A 105 -7.73 0.74 26.93
N THR A 106 -7.88 -0.06 25.87
CA THR A 106 -8.81 -1.20 25.85
C THR A 106 -8.31 -2.41 26.66
N GLY A 107 -7.04 -2.43 27.05
CA GLY A 107 -6.41 -3.59 27.71
C GLY A 107 -6.13 -4.77 26.77
N ILE A 108 -6.28 -4.61 25.45
CA ILE A 108 -6.09 -5.71 24.48
C ILE A 108 -4.67 -6.27 24.47
N PHE A 109 -3.69 -5.48 24.92
CA PHE A 109 -2.28 -5.86 25.04
C PHE A 109 -1.86 -6.26 26.46
N ASP A 110 -2.81 -6.35 27.42
CA ASP A 110 -2.50 -6.75 28.79
C ASP A 110 -1.86 -8.14 28.79
N GLU A 111 -0.87 -8.34 29.68
CA GLU A 111 -0.06 -9.55 29.77
C GLU A 111 0.71 -9.88 28.47
N ASP A 112 1.05 -8.87 27.67
CA ASP A 112 1.75 -9.02 26.38
C ASP A 112 1.02 -9.95 25.37
N ARG A 113 -0.29 -10.02 25.42
CA ARG A 113 -1.11 -10.89 24.57
C ARG A 113 -1.21 -10.40 23.14
N TYR A 114 -0.09 -10.43 22.42
CA TYR A 114 0.01 -10.08 21.01
C TYR A 114 1.04 -10.93 20.26
N TRP A 115 0.90 -10.91 18.95
CA TRP A 115 1.84 -11.45 17.99
C TRP A 115 2.78 -10.33 17.54
N ASN A 116 4.10 -10.52 17.70
CA ASN A 116 5.08 -9.66 17.06
C ASN A 116 5.43 -10.25 15.69
N ILE A 117 4.98 -9.60 14.64
CA ILE A 117 5.10 -10.09 13.27
C ILE A 117 6.05 -9.17 12.50
N GLU A 118 7.18 -9.71 12.07
CA GLU A 118 8.14 -9.01 11.21
C GLU A 118 8.15 -9.62 9.82
N VAL A 119 8.17 -8.78 8.79
CA VAL A 119 8.30 -9.19 7.39
C VAL A 119 9.48 -8.45 6.77
N ASP A 120 10.47 -9.23 6.33
CA ASP A 120 11.65 -8.72 5.62
C ASP A 120 11.59 -9.13 4.14
N TYR A 121 11.95 -8.21 3.28
CA TYR A 121 12.14 -8.45 1.84
C TYR A 121 13.56 -8.13 1.43
N ALA A 122 14.19 -9.04 0.71
CA ALA A 122 15.54 -8.86 0.15
C ALA A 122 15.55 -9.27 -1.32
N LYS A 123 15.92 -8.36 -2.23
CA LYS A 123 16.06 -8.67 -3.66
C LYS A 123 17.42 -9.24 -3.98
N ASP A 124 17.48 -10.40 -4.63
CA ASP A 124 18.72 -10.87 -5.29
C ASP A 124 18.94 -10.13 -6.61
N ASP A 125 17.84 -9.96 -7.38
CA ASP A 125 17.77 -9.08 -8.55
C ASP A 125 16.37 -8.42 -8.64
N PRO A 126 16.11 -7.56 -9.65
CA PRO A 126 14.81 -6.89 -9.77
C PRO A 126 13.59 -7.81 -9.85
N THR A 127 13.77 -9.06 -10.26
CA THR A 127 12.71 -10.06 -10.45
C THR A 127 12.81 -11.26 -9.52
N ASP A 128 13.67 -11.18 -8.49
CA ASP A 128 13.91 -12.25 -7.53
C ASP A 128 13.94 -11.69 -6.11
N ILE A 129 12.90 -11.97 -5.33
CA ILE A 129 12.68 -11.42 -3.99
C ILE A 129 12.57 -12.56 -2.99
N TYR A 130 13.45 -12.57 -2.00
CA TYR A 130 13.39 -13.42 -0.83
C TYR A 130 12.58 -12.75 0.27
N ILE A 131 11.74 -13.53 0.95
CA ILE A 131 10.78 -13.04 1.93
C ILE A 131 10.93 -13.86 3.21
N ARG A 132 11.17 -13.16 4.33
CA ARG A 132 11.22 -13.76 5.66
C ARG A 132 10.07 -13.21 6.50
N ILE A 133 9.29 -14.09 7.09
CA ILE A 133 8.23 -13.74 8.04
C ILE A 133 8.60 -14.36 9.37
N ARG A 134 8.80 -13.55 10.39
CA ARG A 134 9.04 -13.99 11.77
C ARG A 134 7.82 -13.67 12.62
N ILE A 135 7.29 -14.68 13.28
CA ILE A 135 6.11 -14.58 14.14
C ILE A 135 6.51 -15.00 15.55
N THR A 136 6.52 -14.04 16.49
CA THR A 136 6.81 -14.29 17.89
C THR A 136 5.53 -14.21 18.70
N ASN A 137 5.25 -15.24 19.49
CA ASN A 137 4.19 -15.19 20.49
C ASN A 137 4.73 -14.44 21.73
N ALA A 138 4.30 -13.20 21.93
CA ALA A 138 4.68 -12.41 23.09
C ALA A 138 3.84 -12.77 24.33
N GLY A 139 2.68 -13.41 24.15
CA GLY A 139 1.76 -13.76 25.21
C GLY A 139 2.25 -14.90 26.12
N PRO A 140 1.61 -15.07 27.29
CA PRO A 140 2.03 -16.02 28.31
C PRO A 140 1.64 -17.46 28.03
N GLU A 141 0.81 -17.72 27.03
CA GLU A 141 0.28 -19.05 26.68
C GLU A 141 0.55 -19.38 25.23
N ALA A 142 0.58 -20.68 24.89
CA ALA A 142 0.60 -21.12 23.50
C ALA A 142 -0.70 -20.71 22.82
N ASP A 143 -0.59 -20.14 21.63
CA ASP A 143 -1.77 -19.71 20.86
C ASP A 143 -1.60 -20.03 19.37
N THR A 144 -2.69 -19.97 18.62
CA THR A 144 -2.74 -20.30 17.19
C THR A 144 -2.84 -19.03 16.37
N ILE A 145 -2.05 -18.98 15.29
CA ILE A 145 -2.12 -17.93 14.28
C ILE A 145 -2.18 -18.52 12.89
N HIS A 146 -2.99 -17.93 12.04
CA HIS A 146 -3.03 -18.20 10.61
C HIS A 146 -2.25 -17.10 9.86
N VAL A 147 -1.35 -17.53 8.97
CA VAL A 147 -0.51 -16.63 8.18
C VAL A 147 -0.71 -16.94 6.72
N LEU A 148 -1.13 -15.93 5.95
CA LEU A 148 -1.49 -16.07 4.56
C LEU A 148 -0.72 -15.07 3.69
N PRO A 149 0.49 -15.39 3.20
CA PRO A 149 1.08 -14.66 2.07
C PRO A 149 0.19 -14.81 0.84
N GLN A 150 -0.26 -13.68 0.29
CA GLN A 150 -1.20 -13.59 -0.82
C GLN A 150 -0.54 -13.05 -2.08
N LEU A 151 -0.89 -13.61 -3.23
CA LEU A 151 -0.48 -13.16 -4.56
C LEU A 151 -1.73 -12.94 -5.40
N TRP A 152 -1.87 -11.76 -6.00
CA TRP A 152 -3.02 -11.43 -6.84
C TRP A 152 -2.68 -10.46 -7.95
N PHE A 153 -3.62 -10.34 -8.89
CA PHE A 153 -3.53 -9.35 -9.97
C PHE A 153 -4.57 -8.26 -9.78
N ARG A 154 -4.19 -7.03 -10.10
CA ARG A 154 -5.15 -5.92 -10.16
C ARG A 154 -6.24 -6.24 -11.17
N ASP A 155 -7.48 -6.13 -10.74
CA ASP A 155 -8.62 -6.31 -11.63
C ASP A 155 -8.71 -5.15 -12.64
N THR A 156 -8.17 -5.37 -13.84
CA THR A 156 -8.27 -4.45 -14.98
C THR A 156 -9.07 -5.04 -16.13
N TRP A 157 -9.35 -6.34 -16.08
CA TRP A 157 -10.10 -7.04 -17.13
C TRP A 157 -11.59 -6.74 -17.10
N SER A 158 -12.13 -6.39 -15.93
CA SER A 158 -13.52 -6.00 -15.74
C SER A 158 -13.86 -4.61 -16.33
N TRP A 159 -12.87 -3.77 -16.59
CA TRP A 159 -13.08 -2.38 -17.08
C TRP A 159 -13.41 -2.25 -18.57
N GLY A 160 -13.79 -3.34 -19.23
CA GLY A 160 -14.13 -3.34 -20.67
C GLY A 160 -12.95 -3.09 -21.59
N ARG A 161 -11.72 -3.05 -21.07
CA ARG A 161 -10.50 -2.97 -21.87
C ARG A 161 -10.15 -4.38 -22.36
N ARG A 162 -9.64 -4.50 -23.59
CA ARG A 162 -9.29 -5.79 -24.21
C ARG A 162 -7.98 -6.35 -23.64
N HIS A 163 -7.89 -6.47 -22.32
CA HIS A 163 -6.76 -7.13 -21.69
C HIS A 163 -7.06 -8.61 -21.49
N ARG A 164 -6.07 -9.47 -21.76
CA ARG A 164 -6.17 -10.89 -21.40
C ARG A 164 -6.25 -10.98 -19.88
N ARG A 165 -7.23 -11.71 -19.37
CA ARG A 165 -7.33 -12.03 -17.93
C ARG A 165 -6.08 -12.78 -17.51
N PRO A 166 -5.39 -12.36 -16.45
CA PRO A 166 -4.25 -13.07 -15.89
C PRO A 166 -4.72 -14.32 -15.12
N GLU A 167 -3.77 -15.17 -14.78
CA GLU A 167 -4.05 -16.42 -14.06
C GLU A 167 -2.96 -16.70 -13.03
N VAL A 168 -3.36 -17.14 -11.84
CA VAL A 168 -2.49 -17.79 -10.89
C VAL A 168 -2.99 -19.21 -10.65
N ARG A 169 -2.08 -20.20 -10.69
CA ARG A 169 -2.42 -21.62 -10.52
C ARG A 169 -1.39 -22.34 -9.67
N HIS A 170 -1.81 -23.39 -8.99
CA HIS A 170 -0.92 -24.25 -8.24
C HIS A 170 -0.24 -25.28 -9.15
N VAL A 171 1.06 -25.43 -9.01
CA VAL A 171 1.85 -26.48 -9.67
C VAL A 171 2.53 -27.33 -8.60
N SER A 172 2.11 -28.58 -8.49
CA SER A 172 2.72 -29.55 -7.58
C SER A 172 4.11 -29.97 -8.04
N ARG A 173 5.01 -30.18 -7.09
CA ARG A 173 6.37 -30.65 -7.34
C ARG A 173 6.53 -32.11 -6.89
N PRO A 174 7.51 -32.87 -7.45
CA PRO A 174 7.71 -34.25 -7.11
C PRO A 174 8.05 -34.52 -5.63
N ASN A 175 8.63 -33.55 -4.94
CA ASN A 175 8.98 -33.63 -3.52
C ASN A 175 7.79 -33.37 -2.57
N GLY A 176 6.56 -33.19 -3.11
CA GLY A 176 5.35 -32.89 -2.34
C GLY A 176 5.16 -31.41 -1.99
N SER A 177 6.09 -30.55 -2.35
CA SER A 177 5.90 -29.10 -2.30
C SER A 177 5.12 -28.59 -3.51
N GLY A 178 4.83 -27.30 -3.56
CA GLY A 178 4.20 -26.66 -4.70
C GLY A 178 4.72 -25.25 -4.93
N THR A 179 4.29 -24.65 -6.03
CA THR A 179 4.50 -23.24 -6.34
C THR A 179 3.20 -22.63 -6.86
N LEU A 180 2.97 -21.37 -6.55
CA LEU A 180 1.96 -20.55 -7.24
C LEU A 180 2.62 -19.96 -8.48
N VAL A 181 2.11 -20.32 -9.65
CA VAL A 181 2.56 -19.79 -10.94
C VAL A 181 1.60 -18.72 -11.38
N ALA A 182 2.06 -17.48 -11.42
CA ALA A 182 1.31 -16.30 -11.80
C ALA A 182 1.71 -15.88 -13.22
N GLU A 183 0.75 -15.80 -14.15
CA GLU A 183 0.98 -15.40 -15.53
C GLU A 183 0.18 -14.15 -15.87
N HIS A 184 0.88 -13.06 -16.20
CA HIS A 184 0.26 -11.80 -16.62
C HIS A 184 0.85 -11.33 -17.95
N TRP A 185 0.00 -10.83 -18.85
CA TRP A 185 0.37 -10.48 -20.23
C TRP A 185 1.47 -9.39 -20.33
N ARG A 186 1.60 -8.54 -19.33
CA ARG A 186 2.61 -7.47 -19.27
C ARG A 186 3.73 -7.79 -18.28
N ALA A 187 3.39 -8.24 -17.05
CA ALA A 187 4.38 -8.53 -16.02
C ALA A 187 5.18 -9.80 -16.31
N GLY A 188 4.66 -10.72 -17.15
CA GLY A 188 5.33 -11.98 -17.43
C GLY A 188 4.89 -13.11 -16.49
N ILE A 189 5.80 -14.05 -16.23
CA ILE A 189 5.55 -15.21 -15.38
C ILE A 189 6.34 -15.04 -14.09
N TYR A 190 5.65 -15.23 -12.95
CA TYR A 190 6.25 -15.24 -11.62
C TYR A 190 5.88 -16.51 -10.87
N HIS A 191 6.78 -16.97 -10.04
CA HIS A 191 6.58 -18.07 -9.11
C HIS A 191 6.63 -17.55 -7.68
N LEU A 192 5.66 -17.93 -6.86
CA LEU A 192 5.72 -17.73 -5.42
C LEU A 192 5.89 -19.09 -4.74
N ASP A 193 7.12 -19.35 -4.35
CA ASP A 193 7.51 -20.54 -3.62
C ASP A 193 7.38 -20.31 -2.11
N ALA A 194 6.98 -21.37 -1.40
CA ALA A 194 6.84 -21.36 0.04
C ALA A 194 7.59 -22.55 0.66
N ALA A 195 8.39 -22.30 1.69
CA ALA A 195 8.99 -23.36 2.49
C ALA A 195 7.96 -23.96 3.44
N SER A 196 8.22 -25.19 3.92
CA SER A 196 7.41 -25.80 4.96
C SER A 196 7.51 -25.01 6.26
N GLY A 197 6.36 -24.79 6.89
CA GLY A 197 6.27 -24.30 8.26
C GLY A 197 6.37 -25.44 9.29
N PRO A 198 6.11 -25.15 10.58
CA PRO A 198 6.16 -26.16 11.65
C PRO A 198 5.23 -27.37 11.40
N ASN A 199 4.06 -27.14 10.80
CA ASN A 199 3.05 -28.15 10.52
C ASN A 199 3.17 -28.77 9.10
N GLY A 200 4.25 -28.52 8.40
CA GLY A 200 4.49 -29.01 7.05
C GLY A 200 4.31 -27.94 5.98
N HIS A 201 4.07 -28.36 4.74
CA HIS A 201 3.88 -27.44 3.62
C HIS A 201 2.52 -26.74 3.72
N PRO A 202 2.42 -25.41 3.42
CA PRO A 202 1.16 -24.70 3.51
C PRO A 202 0.14 -25.17 2.47
N THR A 203 -1.14 -24.96 2.78
CA THR A 203 -2.23 -25.20 1.84
C THR A 203 -2.36 -24.05 0.86
N ALA A 204 -2.46 -24.35 -0.43
CA ALA A 204 -2.77 -23.36 -1.45
C ALA A 204 -4.29 -23.16 -1.57
N ILE A 205 -4.77 -21.93 -1.48
CA ILE A 205 -6.19 -21.56 -1.64
C ILE A 205 -6.33 -20.45 -2.66
N PHE A 206 -7.44 -20.47 -3.43
CA PHE A 206 -7.61 -19.60 -4.60
C PHE A 206 -8.98 -18.97 -4.65
N CYS A 207 -9.04 -17.76 -5.13
CA CYS A 207 -10.26 -17.07 -5.54
C CYS A 207 -9.97 -16.12 -6.70
N GLU A 208 -10.97 -15.35 -7.09
CA GLU A 208 -10.84 -14.31 -8.10
C GLU A 208 -10.71 -12.93 -7.43
N ASN A 209 -9.88 -12.05 -7.97
CA ASN A 209 -9.78 -10.67 -7.48
C ASN A 209 -10.91 -9.81 -8.09
N GLU A 210 -12.12 -10.34 -8.11
CA GLU A 210 -13.31 -9.67 -8.60
C GLU A 210 -14.24 -9.31 -7.44
N THR A 211 -14.97 -8.21 -7.61
CA THR A 211 -15.92 -7.70 -6.61
C THR A 211 -17.04 -8.72 -6.34
N ASN A 212 -17.38 -8.91 -5.08
CA ASN A 212 -18.55 -9.67 -4.67
C ASN A 212 -19.81 -8.80 -4.81
N ASN A 213 -20.36 -8.74 -6.02
CA ASN A 213 -21.48 -7.88 -6.36
C ASN A 213 -22.73 -8.11 -5.47
N PRO A 214 -23.18 -9.34 -5.24
CA PRO A 214 -24.32 -9.58 -4.35
C PRO A 214 -24.10 -9.05 -2.93
N LYS A 215 -22.91 -9.17 -2.39
CA LYS A 215 -22.58 -8.71 -1.03
C LYS A 215 -22.60 -7.19 -0.89
N ILE A 216 -22.29 -6.46 -1.96
CA ILE A 216 -22.26 -4.99 -1.98
C ILE A 216 -23.60 -4.39 -2.41
N TRP A 217 -24.20 -4.92 -3.47
CA TRP A 217 -25.35 -4.34 -4.16
C TRP A 217 -26.68 -5.06 -3.87
N GLY A 218 -26.62 -6.21 -3.18
CA GLY A 218 -27.77 -7.05 -2.85
C GLY A 218 -27.94 -8.24 -3.80
N ASP A 219 -28.68 -9.26 -3.33
CA ASP A 219 -28.84 -10.56 -3.99
C ASP A 219 -29.50 -10.51 -5.38
N SER A 220 -30.05 -9.38 -5.79
CA SER A 220 -30.62 -9.18 -7.13
C SER A 220 -29.56 -8.89 -8.21
N VAL A 221 -28.32 -8.68 -7.81
CA VAL A 221 -27.21 -8.43 -8.74
C VAL A 221 -26.44 -9.73 -8.93
N GLU A 222 -26.26 -10.12 -10.19
CA GLU A 222 -25.55 -11.36 -10.54
C GLU A 222 -24.10 -11.31 -10.09
N PRO A 223 -23.56 -12.41 -9.52
CA PRO A 223 -22.15 -12.50 -9.18
C PRO A 223 -21.30 -12.55 -10.47
N LEU A 224 -20.11 -11.93 -10.43
CA LEU A 224 -19.14 -12.01 -11.51
C LEU A 224 -18.42 -13.38 -11.55
N THR A 225 -18.33 -14.01 -10.39
CA THR A 225 -17.63 -15.29 -10.18
C THR A 225 -18.25 -16.04 -9.00
N ASP A 226 -18.07 -17.36 -8.97
CA ASP A 226 -18.45 -18.21 -7.83
C ASP A 226 -17.48 -18.03 -6.65
N TYR A 227 -16.28 -17.48 -6.88
CA TYR A 227 -15.21 -17.35 -5.90
C TYR A 227 -14.68 -15.91 -5.85
N PRO A 228 -15.47 -14.93 -5.36
CA PRO A 228 -15.08 -13.54 -5.32
C PRO A 228 -13.92 -13.27 -4.35
N LYS A 229 -13.30 -12.11 -4.42
CA LYS A 229 -12.05 -11.78 -3.72
C LYS A 229 -12.09 -11.87 -2.19
N ASP A 230 -13.26 -11.81 -1.59
CA ASP A 230 -13.49 -12.04 -0.16
C ASP A 230 -13.69 -13.54 0.19
N GLY A 231 -13.67 -14.43 -0.80
CA GLY A 231 -13.86 -15.87 -0.60
C GLY A 231 -12.79 -16.52 0.27
N ILE A 232 -11.54 -16.06 0.21
CA ILE A 232 -10.46 -16.53 1.11
C ILE A 232 -10.80 -16.20 2.57
N ASN A 233 -11.32 -15.00 2.85
CA ASN A 233 -11.76 -14.66 4.19
C ASN A 233 -12.84 -15.60 4.71
N ASP A 234 -13.90 -15.80 3.95
CA ASP A 234 -15.06 -16.59 4.39
C ASP A 234 -14.67 -18.08 4.56
N HIS A 235 -13.76 -18.56 3.71
CA HIS A 235 -13.21 -19.92 3.83
C HIS A 235 -12.34 -20.10 5.09
N VAL A 236 -11.42 -19.18 5.35
CA VAL A 236 -10.49 -19.30 6.50
C VAL A 236 -11.23 -19.16 7.83
N LEU A 237 -12.19 -18.24 7.91
CA LEU A 237 -12.94 -17.98 9.15
C LEU A 237 -14.01 -19.03 9.44
N HIS A 238 -14.72 -19.48 8.40
CA HIS A 238 -15.96 -20.24 8.56
C HIS A 238 -15.92 -21.64 7.90
N GLY A 239 -14.90 -21.93 7.10
CA GLY A 239 -14.83 -23.17 6.31
C GLY A 239 -15.80 -23.17 5.12
N ASP A 240 -16.28 -22.02 4.69
CA ASP A 240 -17.22 -21.89 3.59
C ASP A 240 -16.59 -22.34 2.26
N PRO A 241 -17.36 -22.93 1.32
CA PRO A 241 -16.86 -23.39 0.03
C PRO A 241 -16.69 -22.24 -0.97
N THR A 242 -16.01 -21.18 -0.56
CA THR A 242 -15.85 -19.90 -1.29
C THR A 242 -14.49 -19.76 -1.97
N VAL A 243 -13.69 -20.85 -1.96
CA VAL A 243 -12.39 -20.91 -2.68
C VAL A 243 -12.47 -21.94 -3.81
N ASN A 244 -11.73 -21.69 -4.90
CA ASN A 244 -11.77 -22.51 -6.10
C ASN A 244 -11.06 -23.87 -5.88
N PRO A 245 -11.78 -25.01 -5.92
CA PRO A 245 -11.19 -26.32 -5.72
C PRO A 245 -10.30 -26.78 -6.89
N GLN A 246 -10.32 -26.11 -8.05
CA GLN A 246 -9.43 -26.38 -9.16
C GLN A 246 -8.02 -25.83 -8.95
N LEU A 247 -7.78 -25.09 -7.86
CA LEU A 247 -6.51 -24.49 -7.49
C LEU A 247 -5.98 -23.54 -8.57
N GLU A 248 -6.85 -22.69 -9.07
CA GLU A 248 -6.57 -21.63 -10.05
C GLU A 248 -7.48 -20.43 -9.81
N GLY A 249 -7.07 -19.25 -10.26
CA GLY A 249 -7.82 -17.99 -10.15
C GLY A 249 -6.98 -16.79 -10.50
N THR A 250 -7.38 -15.62 -10.01
CA THR A 250 -6.64 -14.36 -10.16
C THR A 250 -6.12 -13.83 -8.81
N LYS A 251 -6.45 -14.52 -7.71
CA LYS A 251 -5.92 -14.30 -6.36
C LYS A 251 -5.68 -15.64 -5.70
N ALA A 252 -4.54 -15.80 -5.02
CA ALA A 252 -4.16 -17.01 -4.31
C ALA A 252 -3.47 -16.68 -2.98
N ALA A 253 -3.47 -17.62 -2.07
CA ALA A 253 -2.71 -17.54 -0.83
C ALA A 253 -2.06 -18.90 -0.49
N TRP A 254 -0.90 -18.83 0.13
CA TRP A 254 -0.35 -19.92 0.92
C TRP A 254 -0.87 -19.80 2.35
N TRP A 255 -1.58 -20.79 2.84
CA TRP A 255 -2.18 -20.77 4.17
C TRP A 255 -1.41 -21.66 5.14
N TYR A 256 -0.75 -21.02 6.10
CA TYR A 256 -0.12 -21.65 7.26
C TYR A 256 -1.03 -21.50 8.48
N GLU A 257 -1.23 -22.57 9.20
CA GLU A 257 -1.86 -22.60 10.52
C GLU A 257 -0.83 -23.12 11.52
N MET A 258 -0.55 -22.35 12.58
CA MET A 258 0.55 -22.67 13.49
C MET A 258 0.15 -22.41 14.94
N SER A 259 0.49 -23.36 15.82
CA SER A 259 0.48 -23.13 17.26
C SER A 259 1.90 -22.80 17.71
N VAL A 260 2.06 -21.65 18.39
CA VAL A 260 3.37 -21.10 18.80
C VAL A 260 3.40 -20.98 20.30
N ALA A 261 4.43 -21.52 20.95
CA ALA A 261 4.58 -21.48 22.40
C ALA A 261 4.92 -20.07 22.89
N PRO A 262 4.71 -19.76 24.19
CA PRO A 262 5.08 -18.46 24.77
C PRO A 262 6.55 -18.12 24.54
N GLY A 263 6.83 -16.94 24.02
CA GLY A 263 8.19 -16.46 23.73
C GLY A 263 8.87 -17.15 22.53
N GLU A 264 8.22 -18.13 21.89
CA GLU A 264 8.75 -18.78 20.70
C GLU A 264 8.60 -17.88 19.48
N THR A 265 9.58 -17.97 18.56
CA THR A 265 9.54 -17.35 17.25
C THR A 265 9.56 -18.43 16.17
N VAL A 266 8.58 -18.40 15.30
CA VAL A 266 8.53 -19.20 14.07
C VAL A 266 8.95 -18.36 12.88
N GLU A 267 9.79 -18.92 12.01
CA GLU A 267 10.22 -18.29 10.77
C GLU A 267 9.61 -19.02 9.56
N LEU A 268 8.96 -18.25 8.67
CA LEU A 268 8.50 -18.72 7.37
C LEU A 268 9.32 -18.05 6.27
N ARG A 269 9.60 -18.81 5.21
CA ARG A 269 10.41 -18.37 4.07
C ARG A 269 9.65 -18.53 2.77
N LEU A 270 9.67 -17.47 1.96
CA LEU A 270 9.10 -17.48 0.62
C LEU A 270 10.08 -16.86 -0.37
N ARG A 271 9.84 -17.12 -1.65
CA ARG A 271 10.56 -16.49 -2.76
C ARG A 271 9.58 -16.17 -3.87
N LEU A 272 9.52 -14.90 -4.26
CA LEU A 272 8.81 -14.44 -5.46
C LEU A 272 9.85 -14.18 -6.55
N TRP A 273 9.78 -14.91 -7.66
CA TRP A 273 10.80 -14.82 -8.70
C TRP A 273 10.23 -15.09 -10.09
N SER A 274 10.85 -14.50 -11.11
CA SER A 274 10.54 -14.73 -12.51
C SER A 274 11.54 -15.70 -13.11
N PRO A 275 11.12 -16.89 -13.59
CA PRO A 275 12.03 -17.86 -14.19
C PRO A 275 12.59 -17.36 -15.52
N THR A 276 13.87 -17.60 -15.74
CA THR A 276 14.55 -17.37 -17.02
C THR A 276 14.73 -18.67 -17.78
N GLU A 277 15.00 -18.59 -19.10
CA GLU A 277 15.23 -19.79 -19.91
C GLU A 277 16.44 -20.56 -19.40
N GLY A 278 16.23 -21.80 -18.99
CA GLY A 278 17.27 -22.68 -18.42
C GLY A 278 17.25 -22.82 -16.89
N ASP A 279 16.40 -22.08 -16.20
CA ASP A 279 16.24 -22.27 -14.77
C ASP A 279 15.63 -23.63 -14.46
N PRO A 280 16.07 -24.30 -13.37
CA PRO A 280 15.53 -25.60 -13.00
C PRO A 280 14.05 -25.48 -12.62
N VAL A 281 13.23 -26.41 -13.06
CA VAL A 281 11.80 -26.51 -12.74
C VAL A 281 11.57 -26.69 -11.22
N ASP A 282 12.57 -27.19 -10.52
CA ASP A 282 12.57 -27.37 -9.07
C ASP A 282 13.85 -26.77 -8.50
N PRO A 283 13.92 -25.45 -8.30
CA PRO A 283 15.03 -24.87 -7.59
C PRO A 283 14.98 -25.38 -6.16
N ALA A 284 15.85 -26.36 -5.85
CA ALA A 284 16.14 -26.65 -4.46
C ALA A 284 16.46 -25.31 -3.79
N TRP A 285 15.74 -24.92 -2.75
CA TRP A 285 16.06 -23.74 -1.97
C TRP A 285 17.51 -23.87 -1.52
N PRO A 286 18.47 -23.13 -2.09
CA PRO A 286 19.81 -23.18 -1.56
C PRO A 286 19.74 -22.52 -0.19
N ALA A 287 19.74 -23.32 0.88
CA ALA A 287 19.58 -22.84 2.25
C ALA A 287 20.54 -21.68 2.57
N ASN A 288 21.76 -21.75 1.99
CA ASN A 288 22.76 -20.70 2.15
C ASN A 288 22.39 -19.41 1.37
N LYS A 289 21.83 -19.54 0.18
CA LYS A 289 21.51 -18.37 -0.67
C LYS A 289 20.48 -17.45 -0.02
N PHE A 290 19.48 -18.01 0.66
CA PHE A 290 18.49 -17.22 1.37
C PHE A 290 19.15 -16.32 2.42
N GLU A 291 19.97 -16.87 3.30
CA GLU A 291 20.67 -16.12 4.34
C GLU A 291 21.70 -15.14 3.76
N GLU A 292 22.40 -15.53 2.69
CA GLU A 292 23.37 -14.68 2.00
C GLU A 292 22.70 -13.42 1.43
N VAL A 293 21.55 -13.56 0.73
CA VAL A 293 20.82 -12.42 0.16
C VAL A 293 20.26 -11.52 1.26
N MET A 294 19.63 -12.10 2.30
CA MET A 294 19.11 -11.32 3.44
C MET A 294 20.21 -10.49 4.10
N ALA A 295 21.35 -11.14 4.45
CA ALA A 295 22.45 -10.46 5.12
C ALA A 295 23.13 -9.41 4.21
N GLN A 296 23.25 -9.70 2.92
CA GLN A 296 23.86 -8.77 1.97
C GLN A 296 23.00 -7.50 1.82
N ARG A 297 21.69 -7.64 1.62
CA ARG A 297 20.81 -6.47 1.44
C ARG A 297 20.68 -5.62 2.70
N GLU A 298 20.65 -6.26 3.88
CA GLU A 298 20.68 -5.55 5.15
C GLU A 298 21.99 -4.76 5.32
N ALA A 299 23.15 -5.36 5.02
CA ALA A 299 24.44 -4.68 5.09
C ALA A 299 24.53 -3.51 4.10
N GLU A 300 24.06 -3.66 2.87
CA GLU A 300 24.02 -2.58 1.88
C GLU A 300 23.09 -1.43 2.31
N ALA A 301 21.97 -1.74 2.97
CA ALA A 301 21.09 -0.72 3.56
C ALA A 301 21.81 0.02 4.70
N ASP A 302 22.57 -0.69 5.53
CA ASP A 302 23.39 -0.09 6.59
C ASP A 302 24.45 0.86 6.02
N GLU A 303 25.16 0.44 4.95
CA GLU A 303 26.14 1.28 4.25
C GLU A 303 25.48 2.54 3.65
N PHE A 304 24.32 2.39 3.01
CA PHE A 304 23.58 3.50 2.44
C PHE A 304 23.22 4.55 3.50
N TYR A 305 22.61 4.12 4.61
CA TYR A 305 22.20 5.05 5.67
C TYR A 305 23.40 5.63 6.42
N ALA A 306 24.49 4.88 6.59
CA ALA A 306 25.71 5.41 7.16
C ALA A 306 26.34 6.51 6.28
N ALA A 307 26.23 6.40 4.95
CA ALA A 307 26.78 7.40 4.02
C ALA A 307 26.04 8.74 4.05
N ILE A 308 24.73 8.73 4.32
CA ILE A 308 23.88 9.95 4.38
C ILE A 308 23.70 10.49 5.80
N ALA A 309 24.07 9.72 6.83
CA ALA A 309 23.92 10.12 8.22
C ALA A 309 24.76 11.35 8.56
N PRO A 310 24.21 12.35 9.26
CA PRO A 310 24.98 13.48 9.76
C PRO A 310 26.04 13.04 10.76
N LYS A 311 27.28 13.54 10.61
CA LYS A 311 28.47 13.10 11.37
C LYS A 311 28.40 13.26 12.89
N GLU A 312 27.53 14.13 13.41
CA GLU A 312 27.46 14.48 14.83
C GLU A 312 26.17 13.95 15.49
N ARG A 313 25.61 12.84 15.00
CA ARG A 313 24.38 12.25 15.52
C ARG A 313 24.64 10.96 16.29
N THR A 314 23.80 10.72 17.30
CA THR A 314 23.80 9.45 18.05
C THR A 314 23.23 8.33 17.20
N ALA A 315 23.50 7.08 17.58
CA ALA A 315 22.92 5.91 16.92
C ALA A 315 21.38 5.90 16.99
N GLU A 316 20.79 6.40 18.08
CA GLU A 316 19.35 6.52 18.24
C GLU A 316 18.74 7.55 17.29
N GLU A 317 19.35 8.73 17.16
CA GLU A 317 18.89 9.76 16.19
C GLU A 317 18.99 9.25 14.76
N ILE A 318 20.03 8.47 14.42
CA ILE A 318 20.18 7.84 13.10
C ILE A 318 19.08 6.79 12.88
N ALA A 319 18.76 5.97 13.89
CA ALA A 319 17.69 4.99 13.80
C ALA A 319 16.32 5.63 13.58
N VAL A 320 16.01 6.73 14.28
CA VAL A 320 14.77 7.52 14.06
C VAL A 320 14.73 8.08 12.65
N MET A 321 15.83 8.66 12.17
CA MET A 321 15.93 9.19 10.80
C MET A 321 15.71 8.08 9.76
N ARG A 322 16.35 6.92 9.93
CA ARG A 322 16.22 5.77 9.03
C ARG A 322 14.77 5.27 8.97
N GLN A 323 14.12 5.14 10.11
CA GLN A 323 12.72 4.72 10.18
C GLN A 323 11.77 5.75 9.53
N ALA A 324 12.03 7.05 9.72
CA ALA A 324 11.25 8.10 9.06
C ALA A 324 11.38 8.03 7.53
N PHE A 325 12.57 7.81 6.99
CA PHE A 325 12.77 7.57 5.56
C PHE A 325 12.11 6.29 5.09
N ALA A 326 12.14 5.22 5.89
CA ALA A 326 11.44 3.98 5.57
C ALA A 326 9.93 4.23 5.42
N GLY A 327 9.30 4.96 6.34
CA GLY A 327 7.91 5.38 6.24
C GLY A 327 7.61 6.09 4.92
N MET A 328 8.44 7.05 4.53
CA MET A 328 8.29 7.76 3.26
C MET A 328 8.40 6.83 2.03
N ILE A 329 9.30 5.84 2.05
CA ILE A 329 9.45 4.89 0.94
C ILE A 329 8.25 3.95 0.86
N TRP A 330 7.77 3.44 2.00
CA TRP A 330 6.61 2.55 2.07
C TRP A 330 5.29 3.22 1.69
N THR A 331 5.18 4.55 1.77
CA THR A 331 4.00 5.30 1.35
C THR A 331 3.97 5.65 -0.14
N LYS A 332 4.97 5.20 -0.92
CA LYS A 332 4.89 5.23 -2.38
C LYS A 332 3.81 4.25 -2.83
N GLN A 333 2.78 4.76 -3.51
CA GLN A 333 1.66 3.94 -3.97
C GLN A 333 1.37 4.21 -5.43
N PHE A 334 0.99 3.16 -6.14
CA PHE A 334 0.45 3.30 -7.48
C PHE A 334 -0.94 3.93 -7.40
N TYR A 335 -1.06 5.12 -7.95
CA TYR A 335 -2.31 5.87 -7.97
C TYR A 335 -2.98 5.75 -9.33
N ARG A 336 -4.09 5.01 -9.36
CA ARG A 336 -4.91 4.80 -10.56
C ARG A 336 -6.26 5.47 -10.39
N TYR A 337 -6.49 6.55 -11.12
CA TYR A 337 -7.76 7.25 -11.10
C TYR A 337 -8.11 7.78 -12.49
N ASP A 338 -9.06 7.13 -13.14
CA ASP A 338 -9.65 7.53 -14.41
C ASP A 338 -11.01 8.18 -14.11
N VAL A 339 -11.05 9.52 -14.12
CA VAL A 339 -12.26 10.28 -13.78
C VAL A 339 -13.41 9.95 -14.71
N LYS A 340 -13.14 9.71 -15.99
CA LYS A 340 -14.19 9.34 -16.94
C LYS A 340 -14.82 8.02 -16.58
N LEU A 341 -14.02 7.00 -16.31
CA LEU A 341 -14.50 5.67 -15.89
C LEU A 341 -15.29 5.76 -14.58
N TRP A 342 -14.76 6.50 -13.60
CA TRP A 342 -15.45 6.68 -12.33
C TRP A 342 -16.81 7.37 -12.46
N LEU A 343 -16.92 8.41 -13.29
CA LEU A 343 -18.19 9.13 -13.53
C LEU A 343 -19.20 8.34 -14.37
N ASP A 344 -18.73 7.60 -15.37
CA ASP A 344 -19.57 6.83 -16.29
C ASP A 344 -19.97 5.46 -15.70
N GLY A 345 -19.23 4.99 -14.66
CA GLY A 345 -19.41 3.68 -14.04
C GLY A 345 -18.61 2.57 -14.71
N ASP A 346 -18.45 1.49 -13.98
CA ASP A 346 -17.75 0.30 -14.44
C ASP A 346 -18.68 -0.58 -15.29
N PRO A 347 -18.24 -1.11 -16.44
CA PRO A 347 -19.09 -1.94 -17.30
C PRO A 347 -19.62 -3.23 -16.66
N GLN A 348 -18.95 -3.76 -15.64
CA GLN A 348 -19.35 -4.99 -14.95
C GLN A 348 -20.07 -4.75 -13.61
N GLU A 349 -20.22 -3.50 -13.22
CA GLU A 349 -20.92 -3.10 -12.01
C GLU A 349 -22.30 -2.54 -12.32
N PRO A 350 -23.22 -2.46 -11.36
CA PRO A 350 -24.47 -1.74 -11.55
C PRO A 350 -24.22 -0.29 -11.97
N PRO A 351 -25.07 0.27 -12.84
CA PRO A 351 -24.88 1.64 -13.30
C PRO A 351 -24.91 2.61 -12.11
N PRO A 352 -24.08 3.67 -12.14
CA PRO A 352 -24.07 4.68 -11.09
C PRO A 352 -25.46 5.29 -10.86
N PRO A 353 -25.78 5.74 -9.64
CA PRO A 353 -27.05 6.36 -9.36
C PRO A 353 -27.26 7.65 -10.20
N PRO A 354 -28.52 8.03 -10.47
CA PRO A 354 -28.81 9.27 -11.18
C PRO A 354 -28.16 10.48 -10.49
N GLY A 355 -27.48 11.31 -11.25
CA GLY A 355 -26.75 12.47 -10.75
C GLY A 355 -25.28 12.23 -10.45
N HIS A 356 -24.79 11.01 -10.43
CA HIS A 356 -23.37 10.69 -10.24
C HIS A 356 -22.44 11.41 -11.24
N ALA A 357 -22.88 11.60 -12.47
CA ALA A 357 -22.12 12.34 -13.49
C ALA A 357 -21.99 13.85 -13.19
N HIS A 358 -22.73 14.37 -12.20
CA HIS A 358 -22.76 15.79 -11.83
C HIS A 358 -22.22 16.08 -10.42
N ILE A 359 -21.36 15.21 -9.93
CA ILE A 359 -20.68 15.34 -8.64
C ILE A 359 -19.25 15.84 -8.83
N ARG A 360 -18.38 15.62 -7.83
CA ARG A 360 -16.95 16.03 -7.91
C ARG A 360 -16.30 15.59 -9.22
N ASN A 361 -15.33 16.36 -9.70
CA ASN A 361 -14.54 16.11 -10.91
C ASN A 361 -15.31 16.08 -12.24
N GLN A 362 -16.62 16.41 -12.27
CA GLN A 362 -17.36 16.53 -13.53
C GLN A 362 -16.71 17.46 -14.55
N ASN A 363 -15.98 18.46 -14.05
CA ASN A 363 -15.28 19.45 -14.87
C ASN A 363 -13.85 19.02 -15.25
N TRP A 364 -13.39 17.87 -14.78
CA TRP A 364 -12.04 17.37 -15.01
C TRP A 364 -12.01 15.93 -15.53
N ARG A 365 -12.92 15.62 -16.45
CA ARG A 365 -13.13 14.27 -16.99
C ARG A 365 -11.93 13.68 -17.73
N HIS A 366 -10.94 14.50 -18.09
CA HIS A 366 -9.74 14.06 -18.77
C HIS A 366 -8.60 13.65 -17.83
N LEU A 367 -8.78 13.78 -16.52
CA LEU A 367 -7.82 13.26 -15.55
C LEU A 367 -7.79 11.72 -15.66
N ASP A 368 -6.62 11.19 -15.97
CA ASP A 368 -6.31 9.76 -16.08
C ASP A 368 -4.97 9.52 -15.38
N ALA A 369 -5.01 9.47 -14.06
CA ALA A 369 -3.83 9.26 -13.23
C ALA A 369 -3.38 7.79 -13.32
N TYR A 370 -2.08 7.57 -13.51
CA TYR A 370 -1.47 6.26 -13.71
C TYR A 370 0.01 6.30 -13.33
N ASP A 371 0.31 6.72 -12.11
CA ASP A 371 1.67 6.97 -11.65
C ASP A 371 1.87 6.45 -10.22
N VAL A 372 3.11 6.17 -9.86
CA VAL A 372 3.48 5.92 -8.46
C VAL A 372 3.67 7.27 -7.78
N LEU A 373 2.85 7.57 -6.80
CA LEU A 373 2.89 8.81 -6.03
C LEU A 373 3.30 8.56 -4.58
N SER A 374 3.98 9.56 -3.99
CA SER A 374 4.14 9.62 -2.55
C SER A 374 2.84 10.11 -1.92
N MET A 375 2.18 9.23 -1.18
CA MET A 375 0.92 9.52 -0.48
C MET A 375 1.19 10.03 0.93
N PRO A 376 0.26 10.78 1.56
CA PRO A 376 0.39 11.14 2.97
C PRO A 376 0.46 9.92 3.89
N ASP A 377 -0.35 8.91 3.62
CA ASP A 377 -0.39 7.64 4.35
C ASP A 377 -0.88 6.50 3.45
N ALA A 378 -0.61 5.24 3.85
CA ALA A 378 -1.03 4.06 3.10
C ALA A 378 -2.48 3.63 3.40
N TRP A 379 -3.04 4.00 4.55
CA TRP A 379 -4.32 3.50 5.05
C TRP A 379 -5.35 4.60 5.32
N GLU A 380 -4.94 5.71 5.93
CA GLU A 380 -5.83 6.81 6.31
C GLU A 380 -5.99 7.82 5.17
N TYR A 381 -4.88 8.16 4.49
CA TYR A 381 -4.85 9.17 3.43
C TYR A 381 -4.24 8.64 2.13
N PRO A 382 -4.79 7.55 1.55
CA PRO A 382 -4.24 6.91 0.36
C PRO A 382 -4.73 7.58 -0.93
N TRP A 383 -4.57 8.89 -1.03
CA TRP A 383 -5.01 9.67 -2.18
C TRP A 383 -3.99 10.74 -2.60
N PHE A 384 -4.20 11.30 -3.77
CA PHE A 384 -3.46 12.43 -4.27
C PHE A 384 -3.66 13.65 -3.37
N ALA A 385 -2.56 14.21 -2.85
CA ALA A 385 -2.52 15.43 -2.05
C ALA A 385 -1.37 16.32 -2.53
N ALA A 386 -1.70 17.41 -3.24
CA ALA A 386 -0.72 18.18 -4.02
C ALA A 386 0.39 18.81 -3.17
N TRP A 387 0.04 19.52 -2.09
CA TRP A 387 1.06 20.21 -1.31
C TRP A 387 1.82 19.28 -0.37
N ASP A 388 1.19 18.23 0.16
CA ASP A 388 1.85 17.19 0.92
C ASP A 388 2.94 16.55 0.07
N LEU A 389 2.64 16.19 -1.17
CA LEU A 389 3.61 15.64 -2.11
C LEU A 389 4.77 16.64 -2.35
N ALA A 390 4.50 17.94 -2.44
CA ALA A 390 5.55 18.95 -2.58
C ALA A 390 6.50 18.95 -1.37
N PHE A 391 6.00 18.82 -0.14
CA PHE A 391 6.83 18.64 1.04
C PHE A 391 7.60 17.31 1.03
N HIS A 392 6.94 16.21 0.65
CA HIS A 392 7.57 14.90 0.56
C HIS A 392 8.78 14.90 -0.39
N THR A 393 8.72 15.64 -1.49
CA THR A 393 9.83 15.71 -2.45
C THR A 393 11.10 16.30 -1.85
N VAL A 394 10.98 17.22 -0.92
CA VAL A 394 12.14 17.79 -0.20
C VAL A 394 12.80 16.73 0.68
N VAL A 395 12.00 15.88 1.32
CA VAL A 395 12.52 14.74 2.11
C VAL A 395 13.17 13.70 1.20
N PHE A 396 12.50 13.31 0.11
CA PHE A 396 13.06 12.38 -0.87
C PHE A 396 14.35 12.85 -1.51
N ALA A 397 14.56 14.15 -1.67
CA ALA A 397 15.80 14.69 -2.25
C ALA A 397 17.06 14.31 -1.44
N HIS A 398 16.92 13.89 -0.18
CA HIS A 398 18.03 13.38 0.64
C HIS A 398 18.39 11.92 0.36
N ILE A 399 17.45 11.12 -0.16
CA ILE A 399 17.61 9.66 -0.32
C ILE A 399 17.41 9.20 -1.76
N ASP A 400 16.59 9.92 -2.55
CA ASP A 400 16.25 9.60 -3.94
C ASP A 400 15.90 10.89 -4.70
N PRO A 401 16.90 11.71 -5.06
CA PRO A 401 16.66 12.99 -5.73
C PRO A 401 16.01 12.84 -7.11
N GLU A 402 16.22 11.71 -7.80
CA GLU A 402 15.58 11.46 -9.09
C GLU A 402 14.07 11.21 -8.92
N TYR A 403 13.68 10.44 -7.90
CA TYR A 403 12.27 10.28 -7.57
C TYR A 403 11.63 11.59 -7.12
N ALA A 404 12.32 12.39 -6.32
CA ALA A 404 11.84 13.72 -5.92
C ALA A 404 11.55 14.64 -7.12
N LYS A 405 12.48 14.71 -8.09
CA LYS A 405 12.29 15.44 -9.35
C LYS A 405 11.15 14.89 -10.17
N TYR A 406 11.04 13.56 -10.24
CA TYR A 406 9.96 12.87 -10.97
C TYR A 406 8.59 13.23 -10.38
N GLN A 407 8.43 13.21 -9.07
CA GLN A 407 7.17 13.57 -8.41
C GLN A 407 6.74 15.00 -8.73
N LEU A 408 7.65 15.96 -8.66
CA LEU A 408 7.36 17.35 -9.05
C LEU A 408 7.02 17.45 -10.55
N ALA A 409 7.75 16.74 -11.42
CA ALA A 409 7.47 16.74 -12.84
C ALA A 409 6.09 16.13 -13.16
N VAL A 410 5.67 15.08 -12.44
CA VAL A 410 4.34 14.48 -12.58
C VAL A 410 3.24 15.46 -12.22
N MET A 411 3.37 16.18 -11.09
CA MET A 411 2.39 17.19 -10.66
C MET A 411 2.23 18.35 -11.64
N LEU A 412 3.28 18.65 -12.40
CA LEU A 412 3.30 19.75 -13.36
C LEU A 412 2.88 19.31 -14.77
N ARG A 413 2.41 18.06 -14.95
CA ARG A 413 1.86 17.55 -16.21
C ARG A 413 0.36 17.85 -16.32
N GLU A 414 -0.13 17.87 -17.55
CA GLU A 414 -1.50 18.25 -17.91
C GLU A 414 -2.62 17.39 -17.28
N TRP A 415 -2.32 16.21 -16.77
CA TRP A 415 -3.33 15.40 -16.09
C TRP A 415 -3.40 15.63 -14.56
N TYR A 416 -2.38 16.21 -13.93
CA TYR A 416 -2.45 16.69 -12.54
C TYR A 416 -2.56 18.20 -12.46
N MET A 417 -1.91 18.93 -13.36
CA MET A 417 -2.09 20.36 -13.51
C MET A 417 -3.11 20.63 -14.63
N HIS A 418 -4.21 21.27 -14.30
CA HIS A 418 -5.22 21.61 -15.29
C HIS A 418 -4.64 22.57 -16.37
N PRO A 419 -5.09 22.50 -17.63
CA PRO A 419 -4.57 23.37 -18.70
C PRO A 419 -4.66 24.87 -18.45
N ASN A 420 -5.51 25.33 -17.51
CA ASN A 420 -5.56 26.72 -17.09
C ASN A 420 -4.42 27.14 -16.13
N GLY A 421 -3.55 26.21 -15.74
CA GLY A 421 -2.46 26.41 -14.80
C GLY A 421 -2.75 26.01 -13.36
N GLN A 422 -3.98 25.66 -13.02
CA GLN A 422 -4.36 25.25 -11.67
C GLN A 422 -3.77 23.89 -11.31
N ILE A 423 -3.19 23.78 -10.10
CA ILE A 423 -2.89 22.52 -9.45
C ILE A 423 -3.96 22.30 -8.38
N PRO A 424 -4.95 21.40 -8.57
CA PRO A 424 -5.94 21.11 -7.55
C PRO A 424 -5.30 20.54 -6.29
N ALA A 425 -5.91 20.81 -5.13
CA ALA A 425 -5.39 20.32 -3.85
C ALA A 425 -5.36 18.79 -3.77
N TYR A 426 -6.40 18.16 -4.29
CA TYR A 426 -6.63 16.71 -4.31
C TYR A 426 -7.70 16.36 -5.35
N GLU A 427 -7.94 15.09 -5.59
CA GLU A 427 -8.91 14.63 -6.61
C GLU A 427 -10.38 14.88 -6.26
N TRP A 428 -10.68 15.11 -4.98
CA TRP A 428 -12.06 15.20 -4.50
C TRP A 428 -12.80 16.47 -4.89
N SER A 429 -12.08 17.57 -5.03
CA SER A 429 -12.67 18.85 -5.38
C SER A 429 -11.75 19.67 -6.28
N PHE A 430 -12.15 19.83 -7.53
CA PHE A 430 -11.41 20.63 -8.49
C PHE A 430 -11.33 22.12 -8.08
N GLY A 431 -12.30 22.60 -7.31
CA GLY A 431 -12.34 24.00 -6.83
C GLY A 431 -11.35 24.31 -5.72
N ASP A 432 -10.86 23.30 -5.02
CA ASP A 432 -9.93 23.46 -3.91
C ASP A 432 -8.49 23.53 -4.41
N THR A 433 -7.73 24.42 -3.82
CA THR A 433 -6.30 24.61 -4.11
C THR A 433 -5.53 24.82 -2.82
N ASN A 434 -4.36 24.21 -2.74
CA ASN A 434 -3.40 24.47 -1.67
C ASN A 434 -2.56 25.72 -1.99
N PRO A 435 -1.85 26.28 -1.00
CA PRO A 435 -0.80 27.26 -1.26
C PRO A 435 0.20 26.75 -2.31
N PRO A 436 0.76 27.62 -3.18
CA PRO A 436 1.59 27.21 -4.32
C PRO A 436 3.02 26.83 -3.89
N LEU A 437 3.15 25.73 -3.15
CA LEU A 437 4.43 25.25 -2.60
C LEU A 437 5.35 24.57 -3.62
N HIS A 438 4.84 24.18 -4.78
CA HIS A 438 5.62 23.46 -5.78
C HIS A 438 6.83 24.23 -6.29
N ALA A 439 6.74 25.55 -6.37
CA ALA A 439 7.88 26.41 -6.74
C ALA A 439 9.00 26.38 -5.69
N TRP A 440 8.62 26.44 -4.42
CA TRP A 440 9.55 26.30 -3.30
C TRP A 440 10.16 24.90 -3.27
N ALA A 441 9.36 23.86 -3.39
CA ALA A 441 9.82 22.48 -3.39
C ALA A 441 10.79 22.19 -4.55
N ALA A 442 10.47 22.64 -5.77
CA ALA A 442 11.36 22.49 -6.92
C ALA A 442 12.72 23.18 -6.69
N TRP A 443 12.73 24.34 -6.08
CA TRP A 443 13.96 25.03 -5.70
C TRP A 443 14.75 24.29 -4.64
N GLN A 444 14.09 23.77 -3.59
CA GLN A 444 14.75 23.00 -2.53
C GLN A 444 15.37 21.71 -3.10
N VAL A 445 14.61 20.95 -3.88
CA VAL A 445 15.09 19.71 -4.52
C VAL A 445 16.30 20.00 -5.41
N TYR A 446 16.24 21.06 -6.24
CA TYR A 446 17.39 21.46 -7.05
C TYR A 446 18.63 21.80 -6.21
N GLN A 447 18.47 22.52 -5.09
CA GLN A 447 19.59 22.88 -4.23
C GLN A 447 20.19 21.67 -3.49
N LEU A 448 19.35 20.77 -3.01
CA LEU A 448 19.79 19.56 -2.33
C LEU A 448 20.55 18.63 -3.28
N ASP A 449 20.01 18.39 -4.46
CA ASP A 449 20.66 17.60 -5.51
C ASP A 449 21.99 18.22 -5.95
N ARG A 450 22.03 19.53 -6.19
CA ARG A 450 23.26 20.25 -6.50
C ARG A 450 24.30 20.15 -5.38
N HIS A 451 23.87 20.20 -4.13
CA HIS A 451 24.76 20.06 -2.99
C HIS A 451 25.38 18.64 -2.92
N ALA A 452 24.56 17.63 -3.14
CA ALA A 452 25.00 16.24 -3.09
C ALA A 452 25.90 15.86 -4.28
N THR A 453 25.57 16.30 -5.50
CA THR A 453 26.25 15.91 -6.73
C THR A 453 27.36 16.88 -7.17
N GLY A 454 27.38 18.09 -6.61
CA GLY A 454 28.24 19.18 -7.04
C GLY A 454 27.80 19.85 -8.35
N THR A 455 26.74 19.39 -9.00
CA THR A 455 26.25 19.89 -10.30
C THR A 455 24.77 20.16 -10.27
N GLY A 456 24.34 21.34 -10.72
CA GLY A 456 22.91 21.70 -10.77
C GLY A 456 22.22 21.11 -11.99
N ASP A 457 21.05 20.50 -11.80
CA ASP A 457 20.17 19.99 -12.87
C ASP A 457 19.34 21.15 -13.46
N PHE A 458 19.93 21.88 -14.39
CA PHE A 458 19.25 22.99 -15.06
C PHE A 458 18.11 22.54 -15.99
N ALA A 459 18.14 21.30 -16.47
CA ALA A 459 17.06 20.78 -17.31
C ALA A 459 15.78 20.62 -16.50
N PHE A 460 15.88 20.00 -15.31
CA PHE A 460 14.78 19.92 -14.35
C PHE A 460 14.28 21.31 -13.95
N LEU A 461 15.17 22.20 -13.51
CA LEU A 461 14.78 23.54 -13.04
C LEU A 461 14.09 24.34 -14.16
N SER A 462 14.58 24.27 -15.39
CA SER A 462 13.99 24.96 -16.55
C SER A 462 12.62 24.41 -16.92
N ALA A 463 12.42 23.09 -16.82
CA ALA A 463 11.13 22.46 -17.05
C ALA A 463 10.11 22.86 -15.99
N ALA A 464 10.49 22.76 -14.71
CA ALA A 464 9.65 23.18 -13.59
C ALA A 464 9.27 24.65 -13.68
N TYR A 465 10.22 25.54 -13.97
CA TYR A 465 9.97 26.99 -14.12
C TYR A 465 8.89 27.30 -15.15
N ARG A 466 8.92 26.63 -16.31
CA ARG A 466 7.92 26.86 -17.38
C ARG A 466 6.50 26.51 -16.93
N SER A 467 6.32 25.36 -16.30
CA SER A 467 5.00 24.93 -15.82
C SER A 467 4.54 25.77 -14.61
N LEU A 468 5.44 26.05 -13.67
CA LEU A 468 5.14 26.87 -12.49
C LEU A 468 4.80 28.32 -12.85
N THR A 469 5.28 28.83 -13.97
CA THR A 469 4.84 30.15 -14.46
C THR A 469 3.34 30.15 -14.79
N LEU A 470 2.79 29.05 -15.32
CA LEU A 470 1.34 28.93 -15.56
C LEU A 470 0.56 28.89 -14.24
N ASP A 471 1.05 28.17 -13.25
CA ASP A 471 0.43 28.11 -11.92
C ASP A 471 0.41 29.50 -11.25
N VAL A 472 1.51 30.23 -11.25
CA VAL A 472 1.57 31.59 -10.73
C VAL A 472 0.59 32.53 -11.46
N MET A 473 0.51 32.42 -12.79
CA MET A 473 -0.44 33.22 -13.57
C MET A 473 -1.89 32.88 -13.26
N TRP A 474 -2.18 31.59 -12.99
CA TRP A 474 -3.51 31.19 -12.54
C TRP A 474 -3.85 31.82 -11.19
N TRP A 475 -2.93 31.77 -10.21
CA TRP A 475 -3.12 32.43 -8.90
C TRP A 475 -3.39 33.92 -9.02
N LEU A 476 -2.58 34.65 -9.79
CA LEU A 476 -2.75 36.06 -10.02
C LEU A 476 -4.10 36.42 -10.67
N ASN A 477 -4.55 35.60 -11.62
CA ASN A 477 -5.77 35.89 -12.38
C ASN A 477 -7.05 35.39 -11.70
N GLN A 478 -6.99 34.33 -10.90
CA GLN A 478 -8.19 33.66 -10.37
C GLN A 478 -8.37 33.84 -8.86
N LYS A 479 -7.30 34.06 -8.12
CA LYS A 479 -7.33 34.13 -6.65
C LYS A 479 -7.06 35.53 -6.08
N ASP A 480 -6.61 36.49 -6.89
CA ASP A 480 -6.50 37.91 -6.53
C ASP A 480 -7.62 38.71 -7.19
N ALA A 481 -8.86 38.48 -6.79
CA ALA A 481 -10.04 39.14 -7.36
C ALA A 481 -10.05 40.67 -7.24
N ALA A 482 -9.21 41.24 -6.40
CA ALA A 482 -9.17 42.69 -6.13
C ALA A 482 -7.86 43.34 -6.62
N ASP A 483 -6.99 42.62 -7.30
CA ASP A 483 -5.68 43.04 -7.80
C ASP A 483 -4.86 43.76 -6.68
N ARG A 484 -4.81 43.12 -5.52
CA ARG A 484 -4.14 43.69 -4.32
C ARG A 484 -2.96 42.84 -3.85
N GLY A 485 -2.57 41.82 -4.58
CA GLY A 485 -1.54 40.85 -4.17
C GLY A 485 -1.98 40.00 -2.98
N MET A 486 -3.29 39.86 -2.77
CA MET A 486 -3.88 39.03 -1.72
C MET A 486 -4.71 37.92 -2.35
N PHE A 487 -4.27 36.69 -2.18
CA PHE A 487 -4.99 35.53 -2.69
C PHE A 487 -6.12 35.10 -1.74
N GLY A 488 -7.32 34.94 -2.29
CA GLY A 488 -8.50 34.52 -1.55
C GLY A 488 -8.79 33.04 -1.71
N GLY A 489 -9.16 32.39 -0.64
CA GLY A 489 -9.55 30.99 -0.62
C GLY A 489 -8.38 30.02 -0.69
N GLY A 490 -8.70 28.76 -0.65
CA GLY A 490 -7.76 27.65 -0.62
C GLY A 490 -7.84 26.86 0.68
N PHE A 491 -7.52 25.59 0.57
CA PHE A 491 -7.43 24.67 1.70
C PHE A 491 -6.08 24.88 2.42
N LEU A 492 -6.11 25.19 3.69
CA LEU A 492 -4.91 25.51 4.48
C LEU A 492 -4.47 24.40 5.43
N GLY A 493 -5.11 23.23 5.39
CA GLY A 493 -4.78 22.12 6.26
C GLY A 493 -5.11 22.33 7.74
N MET A 494 -6.13 23.11 8.02
CA MET A 494 -6.59 23.37 9.40
C MET A 494 -7.74 22.45 9.81
N ASP A 495 -7.68 21.21 9.40
CA ASP A 495 -8.79 20.26 9.49
C ASP A 495 -9.26 20.00 10.90
N ASN A 496 -8.37 19.85 11.83
CA ASN A 496 -8.65 19.46 13.21
C ASN A 496 -8.41 20.60 14.21
N ILE A 497 -8.33 21.83 13.76
CA ILE A 497 -8.33 22.96 14.66
C ILE A 497 -9.76 23.14 15.15
N GLY A 498 -10.03 22.61 16.33
CA GLY A 498 -11.32 22.79 17.01
C GLY A 498 -11.62 24.27 17.19
N VAL A 499 -12.78 24.68 16.72
CA VAL A 499 -13.34 26.01 16.92
C VAL A 499 -14.20 25.99 18.18
#